data_9bfc66752dc74d4c21a6c2bf696b52be
#
_entry.id   9bfc66752dc74d4c21a6c2bf696b52be
#
_cell.length_a   1.000
_cell.length_b   1.000
_cell.length_c   1.000
_cell.angle_alpha   90.00
_cell.angle_beta   90.00
_cell.angle_gamma   90.00
#
_symmetry.space_group_name_H-M   'P 1'
#
loop_
_entity.id
_entity.type
_entity.pdbx_description
1 polymer ?
#
loop_
_entity_poly.entity_id
_entity_poly.type
_entity_poly.pdbx_seq_one_letter_code
_entity_poly.pdbx_strand_id
1 'polypeptide(L)'
;MSVLIAVENSTTENACVEFDTSGAYKDSLAGPLWEPLDSDDLPDLNLEPIETNSGDIIIFNSYVPHGSESNSSNQRRCNIYLTYNKLSEGDHRIDYFKDKRKSFPPNNERDPNKDYSFKV
;
A
#
# COMPACT_ATOMS: atom_id res chain seq x y z
N MET A 1 3.73 -7.03 -9.02
CA MET A 1 3.64 -7.96 -7.87
C MET A 1 4.20 -7.27 -6.65
N SER A 2 3.47 -7.31 -5.54
CA SER A 2 3.90 -6.73 -4.27
C SER A 2 4.06 -7.83 -3.22
N VAL A 3 4.94 -7.57 -2.27
CA VAL A 3 5.23 -8.45 -1.14
C VAL A 3 5.13 -7.61 0.13
N LEU A 4 4.33 -8.06 1.08
CA LEU A 4 4.29 -7.54 2.43
C LEU A 4 5.00 -8.53 3.35
N ILE A 5 5.90 -8.04 4.19
CA ILE A 5 6.57 -8.82 5.23
C ILE A 5 6.16 -8.23 6.57
N ALA A 6 5.52 -9.01 7.41
CA ALA A 6 5.14 -8.61 8.76
C ALA A 6 6.38 -8.60 9.67
N VAL A 7 6.80 -7.43 10.12
CA VAL A 7 7.89 -7.30 11.10
C VAL A 7 7.37 -7.51 12.52
N GLU A 8 6.16 -7.09 12.77
CA GLU A 8 5.43 -7.25 14.04
C GLU A 8 4.08 -7.92 13.76
N ASN A 9 3.47 -8.51 14.79
CA ASN A 9 2.15 -9.10 14.65
C ASN A 9 1.13 -8.03 14.20
N SER A 10 0.29 -8.39 13.26
CA SER A 10 -0.74 -7.54 12.69
C SER A 10 -2.08 -8.25 12.84
N THR A 11 -2.96 -7.67 13.62
CA THR A 11 -4.28 -8.22 13.96
C THR A 11 -5.37 -7.20 13.68
N THR A 12 -6.62 -7.61 13.72
CA THR A 12 -7.75 -6.69 13.62
C THR A 12 -7.74 -5.62 14.73
N GLU A 13 -7.21 -5.95 15.92
CA GLU A 13 -7.09 -5.01 17.04
C GLU A 13 -6.13 -3.85 16.75
N ASN A 14 -5.00 -4.10 16.08
CA ASN A 14 -4.03 -3.07 15.70
C ASN A 14 -4.13 -2.66 14.23
N ALA A 15 -5.32 -2.87 13.63
CA ALA A 15 -5.69 -2.49 12.28
C ALA A 15 -4.82 -3.16 11.21
N CYS A 16 -4.85 -4.51 11.14
CA CYS A 16 -4.15 -5.25 10.09
C CYS A 16 -4.57 -4.80 8.70
N VAL A 17 -3.76 -5.12 7.70
CA VAL A 17 -4.08 -4.76 6.32
C VAL A 17 -5.25 -5.60 5.84
N GLU A 18 -6.18 -4.94 5.17
CA GLU A 18 -7.30 -5.53 4.46
C GLU A 18 -6.99 -5.58 2.98
N PHE A 19 -7.39 -6.64 2.33
CA PHE A 19 -7.20 -6.84 0.89
C PHE A 19 -8.53 -7.14 0.22
N ASP A 20 -8.69 -6.63 -1.00
CA ASP A 20 -9.84 -7.02 -1.81
C ASP A 20 -9.77 -8.50 -2.18
N THR A 21 -10.85 -9.22 -1.83
CA THR A 21 -11.03 -10.64 -2.12
C THR A 21 -12.06 -10.92 -3.22
N SER A 22 -12.70 -9.88 -3.76
CA SER A 22 -13.69 -10.00 -4.84
C SER A 22 -13.08 -10.62 -6.11
N GLY A 23 -11.80 -10.35 -6.35
CA GLY A 23 -11.10 -10.72 -7.55
C GLY A 23 -11.48 -9.89 -8.78
N ALA A 24 -12.18 -8.78 -8.61
CA ALA A 24 -12.56 -7.87 -9.69
C ALA A 24 -11.37 -7.04 -10.20
N TYR A 25 -10.40 -6.77 -9.33
CA TYR A 25 -9.27 -5.88 -9.61
C TYR A 25 -7.97 -6.67 -9.84
N LYS A 26 -7.78 -7.15 -11.07
CA LYS A 26 -6.63 -8.03 -11.40
C LYS A 26 -5.66 -7.44 -12.41
N ASP A 27 -6.15 -6.65 -13.36
CA ASP A 27 -5.44 -6.36 -14.60
C ASP A 27 -5.33 -4.86 -14.90
N SER A 28 -5.92 -3.99 -14.08
CA SER A 28 -5.91 -2.55 -14.30
C SER A 28 -5.87 -1.78 -12.98
N LEU A 29 -5.40 -0.53 -13.04
CA LEU A 29 -5.50 0.39 -11.92
C LEU A 29 -6.97 0.70 -11.63
N ALA A 30 -7.34 0.64 -10.36
CA ALA A 30 -8.68 0.97 -9.90
C ALA A 30 -8.94 2.49 -9.79
N GLY A 31 -7.90 3.31 -9.86
CA GLY A 31 -8.02 4.76 -9.70
C GLY A 31 -6.81 5.53 -10.22
N PRO A 32 -6.75 6.83 -9.98
CA PRO A 32 -5.64 7.67 -10.43
C PRO A 32 -4.33 7.32 -9.72
N LEU A 33 -3.22 7.61 -10.41
CA LEU A 33 -1.88 7.43 -9.84
C LEU A 33 -1.65 8.37 -8.65
N TRP A 34 -1.06 7.84 -7.58
CA TRP A 34 -0.65 8.59 -6.40
C TRP A 34 -1.80 9.20 -5.58
N GLU A 35 -3.00 8.72 -5.75
CA GLU A 35 -4.15 9.12 -4.94
C GLU A 35 -4.73 7.91 -4.21
N PRO A 36 -5.20 8.08 -2.96
CA PRO A 36 -5.96 7.05 -2.28
C PRO A 36 -7.19 6.68 -3.12
N LEU A 37 -7.53 5.41 -3.12
CA LEU A 37 -8.77 4.95 -3.72
C LEU A 37 -9.94 5.37 -2.84
N ASP A 38 -11.01 5.87 -3.46
CA ASP A 38 -12.27 6.06 -2.77
C ASP A 38 -13.09 4.76 -2.89
N SER A 39 -13.55 4.23 -1.77
CA SER A 39 -14.36 3.01 -1.75
C SER A 39 -15.66 3.15 -2.54
N ASP A 40 -16.21 4.37 -2.63
CA ASP A 40 -17.43 4.65 -3.37
C ASP A 40 -17.23 4.53 -4.89
N ASP A 41 -16.01 4.66 -5.37
CA ASP A 41 -15.63 4.47 -6.77
C ASP A 41 -15.37 3.00 -7.15
N LEU A 42 -15.41 2.08 -6.17
CA LEU A 42 -15.07 0.66 -6.33
C LEU A 42 -16.29 -0.24 -6.02
N PRO A 43 -17.23 -0.39 -6.94
CA PRO A 43 -18.54 -1.02 -6.67
C PRO A 43 -18.47 -2.50 -6.26
N ASP A 44 -17.39 -3.20 -6.62
CA ASP A 44 -17.22 -4.62 -6.33
C ASP A 44 -16.21 -4.87 -5.20
N LEU A 45 -15.84 -3.82 -4.46
CA LEU A 45 -14.84 -3.92 -3.40
C LEU A 45 -15.35 -4.79 -2.25
N ASN A 46 -14.55 -5.79 -1.89
CA ASN A 46 -14.78 -6.65 -0.73
C ASN A 46 -13.47 -6.79 0.07
N LEU A 47 -13.24 -5.86 0.98
CA LEU A 47 -12.06 -5.86 1.84
C LEU A 47 -12.21 -6.86 2.98
N GLU A 48 -11.23 -7.75 3.13
CA GLU A 48 -11.14 -8.68 4.24
C GLU A 48 -9.83 -8.49 5.00
N PRO A 49 -9.87 -8.46 6.34
CA PRO A 49 -8.69 -8.32 7.16
C PRO A 49 -7.82 -9.57 7.10
N ILE A 50 -6.52 -9.39 6.89
CA ILE A 50 -5.54 -10.48 6.89
C ILE A 50 -4.60 -10.33 8.08
N GLU A 51 -4.85 -11.12 9.11
CA GLU A 51 -3.97 -11.16 10.28
C GLU A 51 -2.68 -11.90 9.98
N THR A 52 -1.57 -11.39 10.49
CA THR A 52 -0.24 -11.97 10.30
C THR A 52 0.56 -11.98 11.59
N ASN A 53 1.40 -13.02 11.74
CA ASN A 53 2.42 -13.05 12.77
C ASN A 53 3.73 -12.43 12.24
N SER A 54 4.59 -12.00 13.15
CA SER A 54 5.94 -11.55 12.79
C SER A 54 6.68 -12.64 11.99
N GLY A 55 7.18 -12.29 10.82
CA GLY A 55 7.82 -13.18 9.86
C GLY A 55 6.93 -13.71 8.75
N ASP A 56 5.62 -13.56 8.85
CA ASP A 56 4.70 -13.94 7.77
C ASP A 56 4.89 -13.05 6.54
N ILE A 57 4.61 -13.62 5.38
CA ILE A 57 4.76 -12.96 4.08
C ILE A 57 3.45 -13.09 3.31
N ILE A 58 2.94 -11.95 2.84
CA ILE A 58 1.81 -11.89 1.90
C ILE A 58 2.35 -11.48 0.52
N ILE A 59 2.06 -12.28 -0.49
CA ILE A 59 2.38 -11.97 -1.90
C ILE A 59 1.08 -11.69 -2.62
N PHE A 60 0.98 -10.54 -3.27
CA PHE A 60 -0.24 -10.12 -3.94
C PHE A 60 0.02 -9.38 -5.25
N ASN A 61 -0.97 -9.35 -6.11
CA ASN A 61 -0.94 -8.55 -7.32
C ASN A 61 -1.00 -7.06 -6.96
N SER A 62 -0.13 -6.24 -7.52
CA SER A 62 -0.06 -4.80 -7.21
C SER A 62 -1.32 -4.02 -7.60
N TYR A 63 -2.24 -4.61 -8.37
CA TYR A 63 -3.53 -4.02 -8.70
C TYR A 63 -4.62 -4.29 -7.65
N VAL A 64 -4.39 -5.21 -6.72
CA VAL A 64 -5.37 -5.54 -5.68
C VAL A 64 -5.52 -4.36 -4.73
N PRO A 65 -6.72 -3.77 -4.61
CA PRO A 65 -6.98 -2.75 -3.61
C PRO A 65 -6.70 -3.28 -2.20
N HIS A 66 -6.05 -2.48 -1.42
CA HIS A 66 -5.73 -2.82 -0.04
C HIS A 66 -5.59 -1.54 0.79
N GLY A 67 -5.82 -1.67 2.06
CA GLY A 67 -5.75 -0.55 2.96
C GLY A 67 -5.67 -1.00 4.41
N SER A 68 -5.79 -0.10 5.32
CA SER A 68 -5.95 -0.40 6.74
C SER A 68 -6.59 0.77 7.45
N GLU A 69 -7.38 0.48 8.45
CA GLU A 69 -7.89 1.48 9.36
C GLU A 69 -6.78 2.13 10.20
N SER A 70 -7.12 3.22 10.87
CA SER A 70 -6.23 3.84 11.83
C SER A 70 -6.01 2.94 13.03
N ASN A 71 -4.77 2.66 13.39
CA ASN A 71 -4.44 1.90 14.58
C ASN A 71 -4.76 2.72 15.84
N SER A 72 -5.81 2.34 16.54
CA SER A 72 -6.24 2.96 17.81
C SER A 72 -5.74 2.19 19.05
N SER A 73 -5.03 1.10 18.86
CA SER A 73 -4.46 0.28 19.93
C SER A 73 -3.13 0.83 20.46
N ASN A 74 -2.65 0.27 21.55
CA ASN A 74 -1.30 0.55 22.07
C ASN A 74 -0.22 -0.34 21.44
N GLN A 75 -0.58 -1.22 20.50
CA GLN A 75 0.35 -2.14 19.85
C GLN A 75 0.81 -1.54 18.51
N ARG A 76 2.10 -1.56 18.29
CA ARG A 76 2.67 -1.18 16.99
C ARG A 76 2.32 -2.22 15.95
N ARG A 77 2.31 -1.75 14.70
CA ARG A 77 2.24 -2.60 13.52
C ARG A 77 3.27 -2.10 12.51
N CYS A 78 4.30 -2.89 12.28
CA CYS A 78 5.35 -2.57 11.34
C CYS A 78 5.39 -3.61 10.22
N ASN A 79 5.29 -3.16 8.98
CA ASN A 79 5.37 -3.98 7.78
C ASN A 79 6.41 -3.40 6.81
N ILE A 80 7.04 -4.29 6.05
CA ILE A 80 7.89 -3.92 4.91
C ILE A 80 7.14 -4.24 3.64
N TYR A 81 7.06 -3.28 2.72
CA TYR A 81 6.51 -3.47 1.38
C TYR A 81 7.61 -3.45 0.33
N LEU A 82 7.59 -4.44 -0.54
CA LEU A 82 8.49 -4.54 -1.68
C LEU A 82 7.65 -4.73 -2.94
N THR A 83 7.90 -3.91 -3.96
CA THR A 83 7.18 -4.01 -5.24
C THR A 83 8.15 -4.39 -6.34
N TYR A 84 7.74 -5.35 -7.16
CA TYR A 84 8.51 -5.91 -8.26
C TYR A 84 7.73 -5.84 -9.57
N ASN A 85 8.43 -5.53 -10.64
CA ASN A 85 7.96 -5.72 -12.02
C ASN A 85 8.80 -6.79 -12.73
N LYS A 86 8.34 -7.26 -13.88
CA LYS A 86 9.12 -8.21 -14.69
C LYS A 86 10.35 -7.51 -15.26
N LEU A 87 11.48 -8.20 -15.30
CA LEU A 87 12.70 -7.69 -15.90
C LEU A 87 12.51 -7.25 -17.37
N SER A 88 11.65 -7.93 -18.10
CA SER A 88 11.30 -7.58 -19.49
C SER A 88 10.55 -6.26 -19.63
N GLU A 89 9.99 -5.72 -18.54
CA GLU A 89 9.31 -4.43 -18.51
C GLU A 89 10.29 -3.27 -18.29
N GLY A 90 11.54 -3.56 -17.93
CA GLY A 90 12.61 -2.59 -17.70
C GLY A 90 12.85 -2.26 -16.23
N ASP A 91 13.89 -1.46 -15.99
CA ASP A 91 14.21 -0.92 -14.66
C ASP A 91 13.55 0.46 -14.50
N HIS A 92 12.45 0.50 -13.77
CA HIS A 92 11.67 1.71 -13.52
C HIS A 92 11.95 2.35 -12.16
N ARG A 93 12.85 1.78 -11.36
CA ARG A 93 13.05 2.20 -9.97
C ARG A 93 13.42 3.68 -9.84
N ILE A 94 14.36 4.15 -10.67
CA ILE A 94 14.83 5.53 -10.60
C ILE A 94 13.71 6.51 -10.99
N ASP A 95 12.99 6.21 -12.05
CA ASP A 95 11.92 7.09 -12.54
C ASP A 95 10.71 7.09 -11.59
N TYR A 96 10.39 5.94 -10.99
CA TYR A 96 9.40 5.83 -9.92
C TYR A 96 9.73 6.76 -8.75
N PHE A 97 10.95 6.72 -8.22
CA PHE A 97 11.31 7.58 -7.10
C PHE A 97 11.43 9.06 -7.48
N LYS A 98 11.84 9.39 -8.69
CA LYS A 98 11.81 10.76 -9.20
C LYS A 98 10.38 11.32 -9.23
N ASP A 99 9.43 10.51 -9.68
CA ASP A 99 8.02 10.91 -9.75
C ASP A 99 7.40 11.01 -8.36
N LYS A 100 7.60 10.02 -7.52
CA LYS A 100 7.14 10.03 -6.13
C LYS A 100 7.65 11.24 -5.35
N ARG A 101 8.93 11.62 -5.49
CA ARG A 101 9.52 12.77 -4.81
C ARG A 101 8.90 14.12 -5.19
N LYS A 102 8.30 14.24 -6.37
CA LYS A 102 7.60 15.49 -6.77
C LYS A 102 6.38 15.73 -5.88
N SER A 103 5.64 14.67 -5.55
CA SER A 103 4.39 14.73 -4.78
C SER A 103 4.63 14.52 -3.29
N PHE A 104 5.56 13.65 -2.93
CA PHE A 104 5.82 13.25 -1.55
C PHE A 104 7.31 13.00 -1.29
N PRO A 105 8.12 14.06 -1.15
CA PRO A 105 9.54 13.92 -0.83
C PRO A 105 9.75 13.41 0.60
N PRO A 106 10.91 12.79 0.89
CA PRO A 106 11.28 12.42 2.26
C PRO A 106 11.32 13.65 3.17
N ASN A 107 11.11 13.44 4.47
CA ASN A 107 10.96 14.52 5.45
C ASN A 107 12.11 15.55 5.44
N ASN A 108 13.34 15.10 5.20
CA ASN A 108 14.52 15.95 5.14
C ASN A 108 14.61 16.81 3.86
N GLU A 109 13.76 16.54 2.87
CA GLU A 109 13.69 17.30 1.61
C GLU A 109 12.43 18.17 1.52
N ARG A 110 11.56 18.14 2.55
CA ARG A 110 10.30 18.87 2.56
C ARG A 110 10.51 20.36 2.87
N ASP A 111 9.81 21.21 2.11
CA ASP A 111 9.67 22.63 2.44
C ASP A 111 8.70 22.77 3.64
N PRO A 112 9.12 23.38 4.76
CA PRO A 112 8.28 23.52 5.95
C PRO A 112 7.04 24.42 5.73
N ASN A 113 6.99 25.18 4.64
CA ASN A 113 5.86 26.04 4.30
C ASN A 113 4.87 25.40 3.33
N LYS A 114 5.08 24.12 2.96
CA LYS A 114 4.25 23.41 2.01
C LYS A 114 3.61 22.20 2.68
N ASP A 115 2.29 22.07 2.50
CA ASP A 115 1.57 20.87 2.89
C ASP A 115 1.84 19.73 1.91
N TYR A 116 2.23 18.59 2.45
CA TYR A 116 2.41 17.36 1.70
C TYR A 116 1.39 16.33 2.19
N SER A 117 0.33 16.16 1.45
CA SER A 117 -0.57 15.02 1.70
C SER A 117 0.13 13.74 1.29
N PHE A 118 0.09 12.73 2.15
CA PHE A 118 0.50 11.39 1.73
C PHE A 118 -0.46 10.94 0.63
N LYS A 119 0.08 10.83 -0.55
CA LYS A 119 -0.56 10.17 -1.67
C LYS A 119 0.17 8.86 -1.85
N VAL A 120 -0.56 7.79 -1.84
CA VAL A 120 -0.06 6.42 -1.78
C VAL A 120 1.11 6.17 -2.71
#